data_ba0469e38f1beec25b43b489f2c45794
#
_entry.id   ba0469e38f1beec25b43b489f2c45794
#
_cell.length_a   1.000
_cell.length_b   1.000
_cell.length_c   1.000
_cell.angle_alpha   90.00
_cell.angle_beta   90.00
_cell.angle_gamma   90.00
#
_symmetry.space_group_name_H-M   'P 1'
#
loop_
_entity.id
_entity.type
_entity.pdbx_description
1 polymer ?
#
loop_
_entity_poly.entity_id
_entity_poly.type
_entity_poly.pdbx_seq_one_letter_code
_entity_poly.pdbx_strand_id
1 'polypeptide(L)'
;DIAEFTKDYTYVVPHDKPEWLDMMLDRANSMYQRDKNHAAILIWSCGNESFGGKDIFEMSQFFHKEDPTRLVHYEGLCHDRRYNDTSDMESQMYPSVEAIKEFLAKDDSKPFICCEYTHAMGNSCGAMHKYTDLTDTEPKYQGGFIWDYIDQSIYKKDRYGKEFQAYGGDFGERPTDYNFSGNGIAYGGNRDASPKMQEVKFNYQNITAEVSADSVKVINKNLFVNTDIFDCKVTVAKNGKVIRSTSLATAVAPLSEETYTLPLAKEEKPGEYAVTVSFHLKEDKVWAEAGHEVAFGQYVYQVEEPKKACPEGVKIIRSTHNIGVRGAHFEVLFSVLNGGLV
;
A
#
# COMPACT_ATOMS: atom_id res chain seq x y z
N ASP A 1 -2.60 -12.26 18.88
CA ASP A 1 -2.44 -12.61 20.27
C ASP A 1 -3.52 -13.58 20.76
N ILE A 2 -3.19 -14.47 21.72
CA ILE A 2 -4.15 -15.47 22.23
C ILE A 2 -5.41 -14.79 22.78
N ALA A 3 -5.29 -13.60 23.33
CA ALA A 3 -6.40 -12.83 23.90
C ALA A 3 -7.46 -12.42 22.86
N GLU A 4 -7.10 -12.19 21.62
CA GLU A 4 -8.06 -11.85 20.55
C GLU A 4 -8.90 -13.04 20.11
N PHE A 5 -8.37 -14.25 20.20
CA PHE A 5 -9.05 -15.47 19.77
C PHE A 5 -9.93 -16.10 20.83
N THR A 6 -9.78 -15.70 22.10
CA THR A 6 -10.60 -16.18 23.19
C THR A 6 -11.57 -15.09 23.64
N LYS A 7 -12.85 -15.35 23.67
CA LYS A 7 -13.84 -14.45 24.29
C LYS A 7 -13.86 -14.53 25.82
N ASP A 8 -12.88 -15.18 26.42
CA ASP A 8 -12.77 -15.32 27.86
C ASP A 8 -11.83 -14.24 28.42
N TYR A 9 -12.43 -13.16 28.89
CA TYR A 9 -11.73 -11.99 29.44
C TYR A 9 -10.88 -12.31 30.70
N THR A 10 -11.02 -13.48 31.30
CA THR A 10 -10.22 -13.86 32.49
C THR A 10 -8.74 -14.05 32.15
N TYR A 11 -8.41 -14.36 30.89
CA TYR A 11 -7.03 -14.55 30.43
C TYR A 11 -6.42 -13.32 29.79
N VAL A 12 -7.21 -12.27 29.57
CA VAL A 12 -6.70 -11.02 28.96
C VAL A 12 -5.86 -10.26 29.98
N VAL A 13 -4.68 -9.83 29.56
CA VAL A 13 -3.79 -8.96 30.31
C VAL A 13 -3.31 -7.82 29.38
N PRO A 14 -3.22 -6.57 29.88
CA PRO A 14 -3.49 -6.15 31.27
C PRO A 14 -4.98 -6.06 31.64
N HIS A 15 -5.88 -5.70 30.74
CA HIS A 15 -7.32 -5.53 30.88
C HIS A 15 -7.68 -4.62 32.08
N ASP A 16 -8.35 -5.20 33.13
CA ASP A 16 -8.73 -4.47 34.35
C ASP A 16 -7.92 -4.95 35.58
N LYS A 17 -6.68 -5.37 35.39
CA LYS A 17 -5.84 -5.98 36.43
C LYS A 17 -4.88 -4.96 37.03
N PRO A 18 -5.20 -4.34 38.19
CA PRO A 18 -4.46 -3.21 38.73
C PRO A 18 -3.00 -3.52 39.07
N GLU A 19 -2.63 -4.77 39.21
CA GLU A 19 -1.24 -5.18 39.43
C GLU A 19 -0.30 -4.88 38.25
N TRP A 20 -0.84 -4.62 37.04
CA TRP A 20 -0.06 -4.25 35.85
C TRP A 20 0.06 -2.74 35.66
N LEU A 21 -0.84 -1.96 36.25
CA LEU A 21 -1.01 -0.53 35.96
C LEU A 21 0.27 0.28 36.22
N ASP A 22 0.91 0.11 37.37
CA ASP A 22 2.10 0.89 37.73
C ASP A 22 3.25 0.65 36.73
N MET A 23 3.45 -0.59 36.31
CA MET A 23 4.44 -0.93 35.29
C MET A 23 4.10 -0.32 33.93
N MET A 24 2.83 -0.34 33.53
CA MET A 24 2.38 0.25 32.27
C MET A 24 2.59 1.76 32.25
N LEU A 25 2.24 2.44 33.32
CA LEU A 25 2.44 3.89 33.46
C LEU A 25 3.94 4.26 33.49
N ASP A 26 4.78 3.45 34.14
CA ASP A 26 6.24 3.62 34.09
C ASP A 26 6.79 3.51 32.66
N ARG A 27 6.34 2.53 31.88
CA ARG A 27 6.71 2.37 30.47
C ARG A 27 6.25 3.53 29.61
N ALA A 28 5.00 3.97 29.77
CA ALA A 28 4.45 5.13 29.08
C ALA A 28 5.24 6.40 29.42
N ASN A 29 5.53 6.63 30.70
CA ASN A 29 6.32 7.78 31.14
C ASN A 29 7.76 7.72 30.62
N SER A 30 8.41 6.57 30.64
CA SER A 30 9.77 6.41 30.12
C SER A 30 9.85 6.74 28.63
N MET A 31 8.91 6.26 27.81
CA MET A 31 8.79 6.61 26.41
C MET A 31 8.52 8.10 26.23
N TYR A 32 7.55 8.67 26.95
CA TYR A 32 7.20 10.06 26.88
C TYR A 32 8.39 10.97 27.21
N GLN A 33 9.08 10.74 28.33
CA GLN A 33 10.23 11.57 28.75
C GLN A 33 11.38 11.52 27.75
N ARG A 34 11.63 10.36 27.13
CA ARG A 34 12.64 10.22 26.09
C ARG A 34 12.28 10.97 24.82
N ASP A 35 11.01 10.90 24.39
CA ASP A 35 10.61 11.22 23.01
C ASP A 35 9.76 12.49 22.87
N LYS A 36 9.28 13.10 23.95
CA LYS A 36 8.38 14.28 23.94
C LYS A 36 8.88 15.47 23.12
N ASN A 37 10.20 15.60 22.95
CA ASN A 37 10.81 16.71 22.20
C ASN A 37 11.00 16.40 20.70
N HIS A 38 10.57 15.23 20.23
CA HIS A 38 10.62 14.89 18.81
C HIS A 38 9.38 15.43 18.09
N ALA A 39 9.56 16.46 17.26
CA ALA A 39 8.47 17.10 16.52
C ALA A 39 7.80 16.16 15.49
N ALA A 40 8.48 15.11 15.07
CA ALA A 40 7.93 14.11 14.15
C ALA A 40 6.86 13.20 14.79
N ILE A 41 6.80 13.13 16.12
CA ILE A 41 5.76 12.39 16.82
C ILE A 41 4.48 13.24 16.83
N LEU A 42 3.44 12.74 16.18
CA LEU A 42 2.14 13.40 16.06
C LEU A 42 1.10 12.78 16.99
N ILE A 43 1.22 11.49 17.29
CA ILE A 43 0.25 10.70 18.02
C ILE A 43 1.00 9.76 18.97
N TRP A 44 0.53 9.66 20.24
CA TRP A 44 0.99 8.64 21.18
C TRP A 44 0.12 7.39 21.07
N SER A 45 0.72 6.22 20.93
CA SER A 45 -0.01 4.96 20.90
C SER A 45 0.16 4.17 22.19
N CYS A 46 -0.94 3.69 22.76
CA CYS A 46 -0.94 2.95 24.01
C CYS A 46 -0.49 1.48 23.89
N GLY A 47 -0.35 0.96 22.66
CA GLY A 47 0.11 -0.41 22.49
C GLY A 47 -0.46 -1.08 21.25
N ASN A 48 -0.27 -2.40 21.20
CA ASN A 48 -0.68 -3.25 20.10
C ASN A 48 -1.29 -4.55 20.64
N GLU A 49 -2.44 -4.96 20.08
CA GLU A 49 -3.10 -6.27 20.31
C GLU A 49 -3.25 -6.67 21.79
N SER A 50 -3.53 -5.71 22.66
CA SER A 50 -3.70 -5.94 24.10
C SER A 50 -5.15 -5.88 24.55
N PHE A 51 -6.08 -6.08 23.64
CA PHE A 51 -7.51 -6.16 23.80
C PHE A 51 -8.18 -4.84 24.20
N GLY A 52 -8.01 -4.36 25.40
CA GLY A 52 -8.61 -3.15 25.97
C GLY A 52 -8.73 -3.29 27.50
N GLY A 53 -9.50 -2.39 28.10
CA GLY A 53 -9.77 -2.39 29.53
C GLY A 53 -9.30 -1.15 30.25
N LYS A 54 -9.48 -1.15 31.58
CA LYS A 54 -9.22 0.01 32.42
C LYS A 54 -7.76 0.43 32.42
N ASP A 55 -6.82 -0.51 32.43
CA ASP A 55 -5.41 -0.21 32.55
C ASP A 55 -4.87 0.55 31.32
N ILE A 56 -5.30 0.16 30.11
CA ILE A 56 -4.99 0.87 28.87
C ILE A 56 -5.66 2.25 28.85
N PHE A 57 -6.88 2.35 29.35
CA PHE A 57 -7.55 3.65 29.49
C PHE A 57 -6.77 4.59 30.42
N GLU A 58 -6.33 4.14 31.58
CA GLU A 58 -5.50 4.94 32.49
C GLU A 58 -4.17 5.37 31.84
N MET A 59 -3.56 4.48 31.03
CA MET A 59 -2.38 4.85 30.24
C MET A 59 -2.69 5.96 29.22
N SER A 60 -3.83 5.90 28.55
CA SER A 60 -4.27 6.96 27.65
C SER A 60 -4.47 8.29 28.40
N GLN A 61 -5.12 8.25 29.56
CA GLN A 61 -5.31 9.44 30.39
C GLN A 61 -3.98 10.04 30.86
N PHE A 62 -2.96 9.20 31.10
CA PHE A 62 -1.61 9.69 31.39
C PHE A 62 -1.07 10.54 30.22
N PHE A 63 -1.16 10.06 28.97
CA PHE A 63 -0.69 10.82 27.81
C PHE A 63 -1.47 12.12 27.62
N HIS A 64 -2.79 12.12 27.72
CA HIS A 64 -3.61 13.34 27.61
C HIS A 64 -3.25 14.38 28.69
N LYS A 65 -2.91 13.92 29.89
CA LYS A 65 -2.50 14.78 30.99
C LYS A 65 -1.11 15.40 30.80
N GLU A 66 -0.14 14.56 30.39
CA GLU A 66 1.27 14.99 30.26
C GLU A 66 1.53 15.74 28.94
N ASP A 67 0.74 15.46 27.90
CA ASP A 67 0.85 16.08 26.58
C ASP A 67 -0.52 16.38 25.95
N PRO A 68 -1.18 17.46 26.37
CA PRO A 68 -2.49 17.82 25.84
C PRO A 68 -2.44 18.35 24.39
N THR A 69 -1.27 18.37 23.75
CA THR A 69 -1.08 18.87 22.39
C THR A 69 -1.08 17.78 21.32
N ARG A 70 -0.89 16.53 21.72
CA ARG A 70 -0.87 15.38 20.80
C ARG A 70 -2.05 14.45 21.05
N LEU A 71 -2.51 13.82 19.96
CA LEU A 71 -3.57 12.82 20.04
C LEU A 71 -3.04 11.51 20.64
N VAL A 72 -3.96 10.73 21.20
CA VAL A 72 -3.68 9.40 21.73
C VAL A 72 -4.43 8.35 20.90
N HIS A 73 -3.74 7.29 20.56
CA HIS A 73 -4.22 6.19 19.74
C HIS A 73 -4.20 4.88 20.52
N TYR A 74 -5.22 4.06 20.28
CA TYR A 74 -5.21 2.65 20.64
C TYR A 74 -6.17 1.86 19.73
N GLU A 75 -5.70 0.76 19.12
CA GLU A 75 -6.49 0.00 18.15
C GLU A 75 -7.44 -1.01 18.80
N GLY A 76 -7.08 -1.57 19.96
CA GLY A 76 -7.81 -2.65 20.61
C GLY A 76 -9.12 -2.22 21.27
N LEU A 77 -9.52 -0.96 21.21
CA LEU A 77 -10.78 -0.47 21.79
C LEU A 77 -12.02 -1.11 21.13
N CYS A 78 -11.90 -1.60 19.91
CA CYS A 78 -12.99 -2.31 19.22
C CYS A 78 -13.38 -3.61 19.92
N HIS A 79 -12.49 -4.20 20.70
CA HIS A 79 -12.73 -5.42 21.48
C HIS A 79 -13.35 -5.13 22.85
N ASP A 80 -13.17 -3.91 23.41
CA ASP A 80 -13.74 -3.51 24.71
C ASP A 80 -14.22 -2.06 24.67
N ARG A 81 -15.47 -1.84 24.31
CA ARG A 81 -16.10 -0.53 24.15
C ARG A 81 -16.46 0.18 25.47
N ARG A 82 -16.20 -0.42 26.63
CA ARG A 82 -16.45 0.24 27.92
C ARG A 82 -15.64 1.52 28.11
N TYR A 83 -14.46 1.59 27.49
CA TYR A 83 -13.55 2.71 27.55
C TYR A 83 -13.28 3.31 26.17
N ASN A 84 -14.33 3.73 25.48
CA ASN A 84 -14.22 4.23 24.11
C ASN A 84 -13.33 5.47 23.98
N ASP A 85 -13.15 6.24 25.07
CA ASP A 85 -12.28 7.42 25.12
C ASP A 85 -10.79 7.11 25.36
N THR A 86 -10.40 5.83 25.27
CA THR A 86 -9.00 5.41 25.27
C THR A 86 -8.25 5.91 24.03
N SER A 87 -8.94 6.11 22.90
CA SER A 87 -8.35 6.60 21.67
C SER A 87 -9.13 7.79 21.12
N ASP A 88 -8.42 8.80 20.62
CA ASP A 88 -9.03 9.97 19.96
C ASP A 88 -9.56 9.65 18.55
N MET A 89 -9.25 8.47 18.04
CA MET A 89 -9.69 7.97 16.74
C MET A 89 -10.18 6.54 16.83
N GLU A 90 -11.10 6.15 15.94
CA GLU A 90 -11.36 4.74 15.69
C GLU A 90 -10.18 4.15 14.95
N SER A 91 -9.74 2.97 15.37
CA SER A 91 -8.60 2.29 14.76
C SER A 91 -8.84 0.79 14.72
N GLN A 92 -8.50 0.18 13.60
CA GLN A 92 -8.62 -1.26 13.41
C GLN A 92 -7.48 -1.78 12.52
N MET A 93 -7.14 -3.06 12.69
CA MET A 93 -6.21 -3.79 11.84
C MET A 93 -6.95 -4.46 10.69
N TYR A 94 -6.46 -4.27 9.48
CA TYR A 94 -6.91 -4.97 8.27
C TYR A 94 -8.43 -4.98 8.02
N PRO A 95 -9.20 -3.94 8.38
CA PRO A 95 -10.60 -3.90 8.02
C PRO A 95 -10.76 -3.79 6.51
N SER A 96 -11.78 -4.40 5.93
CA SER A 96 -12.10 -4.13 4.53
C SER A 96 -12.64 -2.70 4.36
N VAL A 97 -12.53 -2.15 3.14
CA VAL A 97 -13.08 -0.81 2.83
C VAL A 97 -14.57 -0.75 3.08
N GLU A 98 -15.29 -1.85 2.80
CA GLU A 98 -16.71 -1.99 3.08
C GLU A 98 -17.00 -1.90 4.58
N ALA A 99 -16.20 -2.59 5.42
CA ALA A 99 -16.35 -2.54 6.87
C ALA A 99 -16.08 -1.13 7.43
N ILE A 100 -15.08 -0.41 6.91
CA ILE A 100 -14.81 0.99 7.26
C ILE A 100 -16.03 1.87 6.95
N LYS A 101 -16.57 1.77 5.74
CA LYS A 101 -17.76 2.53 5.32
C LYS A 101 -18.99 2.21 6.17
N GLU A 102 -19.20 0.93 6.48
CA GLU A 102 -20.30 0.50 7.34
C GLU A 102 -20.16 1.02 8.77
N PHE A 103 -18.94 1.07 9.29
CA PHE A 103 -18.68 1.64 10.61
C PHE A 103 -18.97 3.14 10.60
N LEU A 104 -18.38 3.90 9.68
CA LEU A 104 -18.53 5.35 9.59
C LEU A 104 -19.98 5.78 9.31
N ALA A 105 -20.76 4.96 8.62
CA ALA A 105 -22.19 5.20 8.43
C ALA A 105 -23.01 5.06 9.72
N LYS A 106 -22.51 4.36 10.73
CA LYS A 106 -23.16 4.16 12.03
C LYS A 106 -22.63 5.09 13.11
N ASP A 107 -21.33 5.36 13.09
CA ASP A 107 -20.63 6.19 14.08
C ASP A 107 -19.50 6.99 13.39
N ASP A 108 -19.74 8.26 13.18
CA ASP A 108 -18.80 9.23 12.63
C ASP A 108 -18.24 10.19 13.68
N SER A 109 -18.39 9.87 14.96
CA SER A 109 -17.97 10.73 16.07
C SER A 109 -16.48 10.96 16.12
N LYS A 110 -15.68 10.00 15.62
CA LYS A 110 -14.21 10.05 15.56
C LYS A 110 -13.71 9.83 14.14
N PRO A 111 -12.52 10.36 13.77
CA PRO A 111 -11.84 9.96 12.55
C PRO A 111 -11.45 8.47 12.62
N PHE A 112 -11.44 7.81 11.48
CA PHE A 112 -11.04 6.41 11.35
C PHE A 112 -9.65 6.28 10.73
N ILE A 113 -8.80 5.43 11.30
CA ILE A 113 -7.48 5.10 10.79
C ILE A 113 -7.29 3.58 10.78
N CYS A 114 -6.62 3.04 9.75
CA CYS A 114 -6.13 1.67 9.79
C CYS A 114 -4.74 1.68 10.44
N CYS A 115 -4.62 1.20 11.67
CA CYS A 115 -3.30 1.10 12.31
C CYS A 115 -2.38 0.12 11.59
N GLU A 116 -2.96 -0.88 10.94
CA GLU A 116 -2.28 -1.76 10.00
C GLU A 116 -3.20 -2.08 8.82
N TYR A 117 -2.66 -2.05 7.60
CA TYR A 117 -3.36 -2.45 6.39
C TYR A 117 -2.39 -2.98 5.33
N THR A 118 -2.93 -3.63 4.30
CA THR A 118 -2.16 -4.13 3.13
C THR A 118 -0.88 -4.88 3.52
N HIS A 119 -1.01 -5.85 4.45
CA HIS A 119 0.11 -6.67 4.94
C HIS A 119 1.01 -7.15 3.81
N ALA A 120 2.33 -6.86 3.91
CA ALA A 120 3.26 -6.98 2.80
C ALA A 120 4.09 -8.28 2.78
N MET A 121 3.72 -9.30 3.57
CA MET A 121 4.43 -10.57 3.59
C MET A 121 4.23 -11.35 2.28
N GLY A 122 5.30 -11.83 1.67
CA GLY A 122 5.25 -12.63 0.46
C GLY A 122 4.67 -11.88 -0.75
N ASN A 123 3.85 -12.55 -1.55
CA ASN A 123 3.17 -11.96 -2.70
C ASN A 123 1.83 -11.34 -2.27
N SER A 124 1.87 -10.17 -1.68
CA SER A 124 0.75 -9.44 -1.09
C SER A 124 0.90 -7.93 -1.30
N CYS A 125 0.25 -7.09 -0.49
CA CYS A 125 0.24 -5.63 -0.61
C CYS A 125 -0.48 -5.12 -1.88
N GLY A 126 -1.39 -5.92 -2.45
CA GLY A 126 -2.20 -5.54 -3.60
C GLY A 126 -3.53 -4.89 -3.22
N ALA A 127 -4.23 -4.37 -4.24
CA ALA A 127 -5.52 -3.68 -4.09
C ALA A 127 -5.49 -2.46 -3.14
N MET A 128 -4.32 -1.88 -2.92
CA MET A 128 -4.09 -0.73 -2.05
C MET A 128 -4.91 0.49 -2.49
N HIS A 129 -5.15 0.65 -3.80
CA HIS A 129 -5.97 1.73 -4.34
C HIS A 129 -7.35 1.86 -3.68
N LYS A 130 -7.96 0.75 -3.24
CA LYS A 130 -9.27 0.79 -2.58
C LYS A 130 -9.25 1.63 -1.30
N TYR A 131 -8.15 1.58 -0.56
CA TYR A 131 -7.96 2.36 0.67
C TYR A 131 -7.53 3.79 0.38
N THR A 132 -6.62 4.00 -0.59
CA THR A 132 -6.16 5.34 -0.95
C THR A 132 -7.26 6.15 -1.63
N ASP A 133 -8.10 5.53 -2.50
CA ASP A 133 -9.26 6.18 -3.10
C ASP A 133 -10.31 6.56 -2.04
N LEU A 134 -10.41 5.80 -0.95
CA LEU A 134 -11.31 6.12 0.13
C LEU A 134 -10.91 7.42 0.86
N THR A 135 -9.62 7.72 0.97
CA THR A 135 -9.17 8.99 1.56
C THR A 135 -9.61 10.22 0.77
N ASP A 136 -9.86 10.06 -0.54
CA ASP A 136 -10.33 11.15 -1.40
C ASP A 136 -11.85 11.39 -1.28
N THR A 137 -12.60 10.40 -0.79
CA THR A 137 -14.07 10.39 -0.85
C THR A 137 -14.76 10.35 0.53
N GLU A 138 -14.05 9.92 1.58
CA GLU A 138 -14.58 9.78 2.94
C GLU A 138 -13.80 10.67 3.92
N PRO A 139 -14.32 11.85 4.28
CA PRO A 139 -13.59 12.83 5.10
C PRO A 139 -13.20 12.33 6.49
N LYS A 140 -13.91 11.34 7.03
CA LYS A 140 -13.59 10.74 8.33
C LYS A 140 -12.54 9.64 8.26
N TYR A 141 -12.24 9.12 7.07
CA TYR A 141 -11.18 8.15 6.90
C TYR A 141 -9.84 8.83 6.62
N GLN A 142 -8.89 8.67 7.54
CA GLN A 142 -7.61 9.37 7.51
C GLN A 142 -6.46 8.55 6.92
N GLY A 143 -6.74 7.34 6.43
CA GLY A 143 -5.73 6.47 5.81
C GLY A 143 -5.28 5.33 6.72
N GLY A 144 -4.06 4.85 6.51
CA GLY A 144 -3.53 3.71 7.23
C GLY A 144 -2.03 3.57 7.13
N PHE A 145 -1.50 2.61 7.89
CA PHE A 145 -0.09 2.25 7.93
C PHE A 145 0.11 0.85 7.36
N ILE A 146 1.03 0.71 6.40
CA ILE A 146 1.37 -0.60 5.83
C ILE A 146 2.12 -1.42 6.88
N TRP A 147 1.73 -2.68 7.09
CA TRP A 147 2.54 -3.63 7.80
C TRP A 147 3.31 -4.52 6.81
N ASP A 148 4.61 -4.34 6.58
CA ASP A 148 5.52 -3.44 7.30
C ASP A 148 6.39 -2.66 6.31
N TYR A 149 7.17 -1.68 6.81
CA TYR A 149 8.07 -0.91 5.95
C TYR A 149 9.31 -1.70 5.56
N ILE A 150 9.98 -2.38 6.52
CA ILE A 150 11.25 -3.07 6.31
C ILE A 150 11.16 -4.48 6.87
N ASP A 151 11.61 -5.49 6.11
CA ASP A 151 11.77 -6.84 6.63
C ASP A 151 12.56 -6.85 7.94
N GLN A 152 12.04 -7.55 8.94
CA GLN A 152 12.65 -7.68 10.26
C GLN A 152 13.69 -8.80 10.26
N SER A 153 14.61 -8.79 9.31
CA SER A 153 15.66 -9.79 9.12
C SER A 153 17.02 -9.25 9.50
N ILE A 154 17.95 -10.13 9.81
CA ILE A 154 19.32 -9.82 10.25
C ILE A 154 20.31 -10.53 9.33
N TYR A 155 21.39 -9.87 8.94
CA TYR A 155 22.46 -10.50 8.17
C TYR A 155 23.13 -11.62 8.95
N LYS A 156 23.23 -12.79 8.31
CA LYS A 156 23.92 -13.97 8.81
C LYS A 156 24.70 -14.64 7.68
N LYS A 157 25.77 -15.34 7.99
CA LYS A 157 26.48 -16.19 7.03
C LYS A 157 26.11 -17.64 7.25
N ASP A 158 25.87 -18.35 6.14
CA ASP A 158 25.68 -19.79 6.15
C ASP A 158 27.03 -20.53 6.41
N ARG A 159 26.95 -21.87 6.48
CA ARG A 159 28.16 -22.71 6.70
C ARG A 159 29.23 -22.61 5.61
N TYR A 160 28.88 -22.03 4.45
CA TYR A 160 29.79 -21.80 3.33
C TYR A 160 30.34 -20.37 3.29
N GLY A 161 29.96 -19.53 4.25
CA GLY A 161 30.31 -18.12 4.32
C GLY A 161 29.48 -17.20 3.44
N LYS A 162 28.41 -17.70 2.79
CA LYS A 162 27.49 -16.90 1.99
C LYS A 162 26.55 -16.14 2.92
N GLU A 163 26.48 -14.84 2.72
CA GLU A 163 25.55 -13.95 3.45
C GLU A 163 24.11 -14.11 2.98
N PHE A 164 23.19 -14.08 3.93
CA PHE A 164 21.75 -14.14 3.70
C PHE A 164 20.97 -13.37 4.78
N GLN A 165 19.73 -13.04 4.51
CA GLN A 165 18.80 -12.43 5.46
C GLN A 165 18.20 -13.54 6.33
N ALA A 166 18.53 -13.54 7.61
CA ALA A 166 18.10 -14.54 8.57
C ALA A 166 16.89 -14.05 9.39
N TYR A 167 16.04 -14.96 9.79
CA TYR A 167 14.90 -14.74 10.64
C TYR A 167 14.80 -15.79 11.74
N GLY A 168 13.71 -15.74 12.54
CA GLY A 168 13.52 -16.66 13.66
C GLY A 168 13.64 -18.14 13.27
N GLY A 169 14.43 -18.90 14.03
CA GLY A 169 14.80 -20.29 13.78
C GLY A 169 16.17 -20.46 13.13
N ASP A 170 16.67 -19.47 12.41
CA ASP A 170 18.01 -19.50 11.80
C ASP A 170 19.14 -19.39 12.84
N PHE A 171 18.82 -18.96 14.05
CA PHE A 171 19.76 -18.82 15.17
C PHE A 171 19.73 -20.02 16.14
N GLY A 172 18.92 -21.03 15.85
CA GLY A 172 18.82 -22.28 16.61
C GLY A 172 17.72 -22.30 17.66
N GLU A 173 16.95 -21.21 17.79
CA GLU A 173 15.82 -21.12 18.72
C GLU A 173 14.57 -21.86 18.20
N ARG A 174 13.77 -22.33 19.17
CA ARG A 174 12.45 -22.95 18.96
C ARG A 174 11.56 -22.68 20.19
N PRO A 175 10.26 -22.39 20.03
CA PRO A 175 9.52 -22.25 18.76
C PRO A 175 9.89 -20.99 17.98
N THR A 176 9.40 -20.87 16.75
CA THR A 176 9.65 -19.71 15.86
C THR A 176 8.50 -19.57 14.87
N ASP A 177 8.23 -18.35 14.44
CA ASP A 177 7.25 -18.01 13.39
C ASP A 177 7.88 -18.01 11.98
N TYR A 178 9.09 -18.53 11.82
CA TYR A 178 9.82 -18.66 10.54
C TYR A 178 9.90 -17.33 9.77
N ASN A 179 9.47 -17.32 8.50
CA ASN A 179 9.52 -16.17 7.61
C ASN A 179 8.48 -15.08 7.91
N PHE A 180 7.80 -15.11 9.04
CA PHE A 180 6.81 -14.08 9.42
C PHE A 180 7.45 -12.68 9.54
N SER A 181 8.76 -12.60 9.76
CA SER A 181 9.53 -11.35 9.72
C SER A 181 9.81 -10.80 8.30
N GLY A 182 9.46 -11.53 7.24
CA GLY A 182 9.60 -11.12 5.84
C GLY A 182 8.37 -10.36 5.31
N ASN A 183 7.99 -9.29 5.98
CA ASN A 183 6.75 -8.53 5.78
C ASN A 183 6.97 -7.08 5.31
N GLY A 184 8.19 -6.71 4.94
CA GLY A 184 8.52 -5.36 4.48
C GLY A 184 8.18 -5.07 3.02
N ILE A 185 7.87 -3.81 2.71
CA ILE A 185 7.89 -3.27 1.34
C ILE A 185 9.31 -2.97 0.88
N ALA A 186 10.25 -2.89 1.81
CA ALA A 186 11.69 -2.89 1.57
C ALA A 186 12.32 -4.12 2.20
N TYR A 187 13.37 -4.66 1.57
CA TYR A 187 14.13 -5.78 2.11
C TYR A 187 14.92 -5.35 3.36
N GLY A 188 15.17 -6.28 4.26
CA GLY A 188 16.09 -6.08 5.39
C GLY A 188 17.50 -5.71 4.93
N GLY A 189 18.35 -5.37 5.89
CA GLY A 189 19.74 -5.02 5.58
C GLY A 189 19.89 -3.67 4.87
N ASN A 190 20.15 -3.67 3.57
CA ASN A 190 20.37 -2.45 2.77
C ASN A 190 19.09 -1.65 2.49
N ARG A 191 17.90 -2.18 2.83
CA ARG A 191 16.61 -1.55 2.56
C ARG A 191 16.30 -1.36 1.08
N ASP A 192 16.79 -2.29 0.25
CA ASP A 192 16.48 -2.30 -1.17
C ASP A 192 14.96 -2.44 -1.38
N ALA A 193 14.42 -1.72 -2.37
CA ALA A 193 13.01 -1.77 -2.68
C ALA A 193 12.58 -3.17 -3.14
N SER A 194 11.54 -3.74 -2.51
CA SER A 194 10.92 -4.97 -3.00
C SER A 194 9.97 -4.64 -4.18
N PRO A 195 9.53 -5.64 -4.97
CA PRO A 195 8.56 -5.40 -6.05
C PRO A 195 7.26 -4.73 -5.59
N LYS A 196 6.86 -4.90 -4.33
CA LYS A 196 5.68 -4.25 -3.72
C LYS A 196 5.79 -2.74 -3.66
N MET A 197 7.01 -2.20 -3.64
CA MET A 197 7.24 -0.75 -3.62
C MET A 197 6.65 -0.04 -4.85
N GLN A 198 6.50 -0.73 -5.98
CA GLN A 198 5.84 -0.18 -7.17
C GLN A 198 4.35 0.12 -6.92
N GLU A 199 3.67 -0.78 -6.24
CA GLU A 199 2.27 -0.57 -5.83
C GLU A 199 2.15 0.60 -4.86
N VAL A 200 3.03 0.67 -3.86
CA VAL A 200 3.07 1.78 -2.89
C VAL A 200 3.36 3.10 -3.59
N LYS A 201 4.38 3.15 -4.48
CA LYS A 201 4.73 4.35 -5.24
C LYS A 201 3.53 4.89 -6.02
N PHE A 202 2.82 4.02 -6.74
CA PHE A 202 1.67 4.42 -7.55
C PHE A 202 0.52 4.94 -6.69
N ASN A 203 0.20 4.26 -5.59
CA ASN A 203 -0.94 4.62 -4.75
C ASN A 203 -0.67 5.82 -3.82
N TYR A 204 0.60 6.12 -3.50
CA TYR A 204 0.97 7.23 -2.60
C TYR A 204 1.38 8.51 -3.34
N GLN A 205 1.29 8.54 -4.67
CA GLN A 205 1.57 9.75 -5.43
C GLN A 205 0.54 10.87 -5.14
N ASN A 206 1.02 12.09 -5.01
CA ASN A 206 0.18 13.28 -4.75
C ASN A 206 -0.30 14.00 -6.01
N ILE A 207 -0.02 13.44 -7.18
CA ILE A 207 -0.53 13.92 -8.46
C ILE A 207 -1.14 12.73 -9.18
N THR A 208 -2.42 12.82 -9.52
CA THR A 208 -3.08 11.82 -10.37
C THR A 208 -3.10 12.34 -11.81
N ALA A 209 -2.64 11.53 -12.75
CA ALA A 209 -2.69 11.81 -14.17
C ALA A 209 -3.65 10.83 -14.84
N GLU A 210 -4.88 11.27 -15.11
CA GLU A 210 -5.88 10.50 -15.87
C GLU A 210 -5.62 10.72 -17.36
N VAL A 211 -4.86 9.79 -17.96
CA VAL A 211 -4.40 9.90 -19.34
C VAL A 211 -5.41 9.28 -20.30
N SER A 212 -5.64 9.93 -21.42
CA SER A 212 -6.39 9.41 -22.57
C SER A 212 -5.51 9.38 -23.83
N ALA A 213 -6.11 9.10 -24.97
CA ALA A 213 -5.38 9.06 -26.24
C ALA A 213 -4.83 10.44 -26.68
N ASP A 214 -5.45 11.53 -26.24
CA ASP A 214 -5.20 12.89 -26.73
C ASP A 214 -5.17 13.95 -25.62
N SER A 215 -5.47 13.57 -24.38
CA SER A 215 -5.53 14.49 -23.25
C SER A 215 -5.08 13.87 -21.97
N VAL A 216 -4.77 14.70 -20.98
CA VAL A 216 -4.54 14.29 -19.59
C VAL A 216 -5.27 15.24 -18.65
N LYS A 217 -6.04 14.68 -17.72
CA LYS A 217 -6.56 15.41 -16.58
C LYS A 217 -5.57 15.24 -15.43
N VAL A 218 -5.01 16.33 -14.97
CA VAL A 218 -4.04 16.38 -13.86
C VAL A 218 -4.78 16.83 -12.61
N ILE A 219 -4.80 15.99 -11.60
CA ILE A 219 -5.39 16.26 -10.28
C ILE A 219 -4.23 16.44 -9.30
N ASN A 220 -4.10 17.63 -8.75
CA ASN A 220 -3.07 17.96 -7.78
C ASN A 220 -3.60 17.79 -6.35
N LYS A 221 -3.21 16.73 -5.68
CA LYS A 221 -3.56 16.41 -4.28
C LYS A 221 -2.60 17.05 -3.27
N ASN A 222 -1.54 17.73 -3.71
CA ASN A 222 -0.66 18.44 -2.80
C ASN A 222 -1.41 19.58 -2.11
N LEU A 223 -1.11 19.80 -0.81
CA LEU A 223 -1.75 20.82 -0.01
C LEU A 223 -1.16 22.23 -0.25
N PHE A 224 0.12 22.33 -0.65
CA PHE A 224 0.85 23.61 -0.61
C PHE A 224 1.63 23.92 -1.89
N VAL A 225 1.76 23.00 -2.83
CA VAL A 225 2.61 23.17 -4.01
C VAL A 225 1.83 23.03 -5.31
N ASN A 226 2.16 23.89 -6.27
CA ASN A 226 1.65 23.83 -7.64
C ASN A 226 2.43 22.78 -8.44
N THR A 227 1.83 22.24 -9.51
CA THR A 227 2.51 21.25 -10.37
C THR A 227 3.61 21.85 -11.24
N ASP A 228 3.70 23.17 -11.37
CA ASP A 228 4.75 23.87 -12.13
C ASP A 228 6.16 23.72 -11.53
N ILE A 229 6.26 23.26 -10.26
CA ILE A 229 7.57 22.94 -9.66
C ILE A 229 8.17 21.62 -10.19
N PHE A 230 7.40 20.84 -10.95
CA PHE A 230 7.83 19.56 -11.53
C PHE A 230 8.02 19.70 -13.05
N ASP A 231 8.91 18.89 -13.61
CA ASP A 231 8.98 18.65 -15.04
C ASP A 231 7.93 17.60 -15.42
N CYS A 232 6.96 18.00 -16.23
CA CYS A 232 5.98 17.07 -16.77
C CYS A 232 6.44 16.56 -18.14
N LYS A 233 6.50 15.26 -18.31
CA LYS A 233 6.98 14.56 -19.49
C LYS A 233 5.88 13.67 -20.07
N VAL A 234 5.71 13.73 -21.38
CA VAL A 234 4.80 12.85 -22.13
C VAL A 234 5.64 11.92 -22.99
N THR A 235 5.44 10.61 -22.84
CA THR A 235 6.12 9.60 -23.65
C THR A 235 5.10 8.69 -24.33
N VAL A 236 5.41 8.26 -25.57
CA VAL A 236 4.68 7.23 -26.28
C VAL A 236 5.62 6.07 -26.52
N ALA A 237 5.23 4.89 -26.02
CA ALA A 237 5.92 3.64 -26.30
C ALA A 237 5.09 2.77 -27.25
N LYS A 238 5.76 2.06 -28.17
CA LYS A 238 5.17 1.02 -29.01
C LYS A 238 5.77 -0.31 -28.66
N ASN A 239 4.94 -1.29 -28.32
CA ASN A 239 5.37 -2.64 -27.93
C ASN A 239 6.50 -2.58 -26.87
N GLY A 240 6.33 -1.74 -25.86
CA GLY A 240 7.28 -1.54 -24.76
C GLY A 240 8.51 -0.67 -25.06
N LYS A 241 8.68 -0.15 -26.30
CA LYS A 241 9.82 0.72 -26.67
C LYS A 241 9.35 2.16 -26.86
N VAL A 242 9.97 3.10 -26.17
CA VAL A 242 9.70 4.53 -26.33
C VAL A 242 10.05 4.97 -27.78
N ILE A 243 9.07 5.55 -28.47
CA ILE A 243 9.20 6.05 -29.84
C ILE A 243 9.12 7.58 -29.91
N ARG A 244 8.49 8.23 -28.93
CA ARG A 244 8.40 9.70 -28.83
C ARG A 244 8.47 10.12 -27.37
N SER A 245 9.00 11.33 -27.15
CA SER A 245 9.01 11.99 -25.84
C SER A 245 8.98 13.49 -26.04
N THR A 246 8.21 14.19 -25.20
CA THR A 246 8.12 15.64 -25.20
C THR A 246 7.78 16.16 -23.81
N SER A 247 7.96 17.44 -23.56
CA SER A 247 7.55 18.09 -22.30
C SER A 247 6.15 18.69 -22.45
N LEU A 248 5.42 18.73 -21.34
CA LEU A 248 4.14 19.41 -21.19
C LEU A 248 4.26 20.41 -20.04
N ALA A 249 3.93 21.68 -20.29
CA ALA A 249 3.86 22.67 -19.22
C ALA A 249 2.55 22.48 -18.43
N THR A 250 2.65 22.28 -17.13
CA THR A 250 1.50 22.16 -16.23
C THR A 250 1.61 23.16 -15.07
N ALA A 251 0.48 23.71 -14.61
CA ALA A 251 0.44 24.69 -13.53
C ALA A 251 -0.85 24.56 -12.71
N VAL A 252 -1.12 23.34 -12.22
CA VAL A 252 -2.31 23.04 -11.43
C VAL A 252 -2.08 23.44 -9.96
N ALA A 253 -2.93 24.32 -9.45
CA ALA A 253 -2.86 24.80 -8.08
C ALA A 253 -3.10 23.64 -7.05
N PRO A 254 -2.69 23.80 -5.77
CA PRO A 254 -3.01 22.85 -4.72
C PRO A 254 -4.50 22.54 -4.66
N LEU A 255 -4.85 21.25 -4.41
CA LEU A 255 -6.22 20.75 -4.29
C LEU A 255 -7.13 21.13 -5.48
N SER A 256 -6.56 21.16 -6.68
CA SER A 256 -7.27 21.54 -7.91
C SER A 256 -6.97 20.56 -9.03
N GLU A 257 -7.71 20.68 -10.12
CA GLU A 257 -7.55 19.84 -11.31
C GLU A 257 -7.62 20.67 -12.60
N GLU A 258 -6.91 20.24 -13.63
CA GLU A 258 -6.94 20.85 -14.95
C GLU A 258 -6.68 19.81 -16.04
N THR A 259 -7.30 20.01 -17.21
CA THR A 259 -7.13 19.14 -18.37
C THR A 259 -6.27 19.80 -19.44
N TYR A 260 -5.27 19.07 -19.90
CA TYR A 260 -4.34 19.49 -20.94
C TYR A 260 -4.47 18.59 -22.17
N THR A 261 -4.41 19.20 -23.36
CA THR A 261 -4.27 18.44 -24.61
C THR A 261 -2.84 17.91 -24.71
N LEU A 262 -2.70 16.64 -25.03
CA LEU A 262 -1.38 16.04 -25.23
C LEU A 262 -0.72 16.59 -26.51
N PRO A 263 0.56 16.99 -26.46
CA PRO A 263 1.27 17.53 -27.64
C PRO A 263 1.73 16.43 -28.61
N LEU A 264 1.17 15.24 -28.53
CA LEU A 264 1.50 14.08 -29.37
C LEU A 264 0.22 13.50 -30.00
N ALA A 265 0.24 13.35 -31.31
CA ALA A 265 -0.87 12.71 -32.01
C ALA A 265 -0.92 11.20 -31.73
N LYS A 266 -2.13 10.66 -31.72
CA LYS A 266 -2.37 9.22 -31.64
C LYS A 266 -1.72 8.49 -32.82
N GLU A 267 -1.09 7.36 -32.56
CA GLU A 267 -0.49 6.49 -33.58
C GLU A 267 -1.54 5.60 -34.25
N GLU A 268 -1.39 5.40 -35.55
CA GLU A 268 -2.34 4.63 -36.36
C GLU A 268 -1.75 3.32 -36.92
N LYS A 269 -0.44 3.10 -36.80
CA LYS A 269 0.20 1.85 -37.27
C LYS A 269 -0.08 0.72 -36.30
N PRO A 270 -0.30 -0.52 -36.79
CA PRO A 270 -0.53 -1.67 -35.92
C PRO A 270 0.51 -1.83 -34.81
N GLY A 271 0.06 -2.11 -33.60
CA GLY A 271 0.88 -2.29 -32.40
C GLY A 271 0.14 -1.91 -31.12
N GLU A 272 0.70 -2.29 -29.99
CA GLU A 272 0.29 -1.82 -28.69
C GLU A 272 1.01 -0.52 -28.35
N TYR A 273 0.28 0.48 -27.89
CA TYR A 273 0.80 1.78 -27.55
C TYR A 273 0.50 2.13 -26.10
N ALA A 274 1.50 2.63 -25.40
CA ALA A 274 1.36 3.20 -24.06
C ALA A 274 1.72 4.69 -24.09
N VAL A 275 0.77 5.54 -23.72
CA VAL A 275 0.97 6.96 -23.49
C VAL A 275 1.14 7.18 -22.02
N THR A 276 2.31 7.66 -21.59
CA THR A 276 2.62 7.91 -20.18
C THR A 276 2.85 9.40 -19.98
N VAL A 277 2.20 9.96 -18.96
CA VAL A 277 2.45 11.31 -18.46
C VAL A 277 3.07 11.19 -17.10
N SER A 278 4.25 11.75 -16.88
CA SER A 278 5.01 11.62 -15.66
C SER A 278 5.57 12.94 -15.16
N PHE A 279 5.68 13.09 -13.85
CA PHE A 279 6.16 14.30 -13.16
C PHE A 279 7.47 14.00 -12.47
N HIS A 280 8.46 14.88 -12.64
CA HIS A 280 9.81 14.68 -12.17
C HIS A 280 10.31 15.90 -11.39
N LEU A 281 11.17 15.67 -10.39
CA LEU A 281 11.84 16.77 -9.69
C LEU A 281 12.71 17.58 -10.66
N LYS A 282 12.61 18.91 -10.61
CA LYS A 282 13.50 19.81 -11.37
C LYS A 282 14.86 19.96 -10.72
N GLU A 283 14.94 19.81 -9.42
CA GLU A 283 16.11 20.07 -8.59
C GLU A 283 16.33 18.94 -7.60
N ASP A 284 17.58 18.81 -7.13
CA ASP A 284 17.91 17.92 -6.01
C ASP A 284 17.15 18.31 -4.75
N LYS A 285 16.64 17.33 -4.05
CA LYS A 285 16.04 17.45 -2.72
C LYS A 285 16.83 16.58 -1.74
N VAL A 286 16.65 16.79 -0.44
CA VAL A 286 17.32 15.99 0.60
C VAL A 286 16.99 14.49 0.54
N TRP A 287 15.92 14.10 -0.17
CA TRP A 287 15.41 12.75 -0.25
C TRP A 287 15.50 12.12 -1.66
N ALA A 288 15.75 12.89 -2.73
CA ALA A 288 15.93 12.39 -4.09
C ALA A 288 16.62 13.42 -4.99
N GLU A 289 17.31 12.95 -6.01
CA GLU A 289 17.98 13.78 -7.02
C GLU A 289 17.00 14.35 -8.07
N ALA A 290 17.42 15.38 -8.77
CA ALA A 290 16.70 15.92 -9.91
C ALA A 290 16.41 14.82 -10.94
N GLY A 291 15.23 14.87 -11.56
CA GLY A 291 14.77 13.83 -12.48
C GLY A 291 14.07 12.66 -11.81
N HIS A 292 14.03 12.57 -10.46
CA HIS A 292 13.26 11.55 -9.78
C HIS A 292 11.77 11.68 -10.10
N GLU A 293 11.13 10.56 -10.52
CA GLU A 293 9.70 10.52 -10.85
C GLU A 293 8.85 10.47 -9.58
N VAL A 294 8.03 11.50 -9.37
CA VAL A 294 7.15 11.63 -8.19
C VAL A 294 5.73 11.17 -8.46
N ALA A 295 5.30 11.15 -9.72
CA ALA A 295 3.97 10.68 -10.11
C ALA A 295 3.94 10.32 -11.60
N PHE A 296 3.04 9.43 -11.99
CA PHE A 296 2.75 9.13 -13.37
C PHE A 296 1.33 8.61 -13.55
N GLY A 297 0.84 8.70 -14.78
CA GLY A 297 -0.35 7.99 -15.25
C GLY A 297 -0.12 7.47 -16.65
N GLN A 298 -0.86 6.45 -17.05
CA GLN A 298 -0.67 5.78 -18.33
C GLN A 298 -2.01 5.40 -18.97
N TYR A 299 -2.06 5.52 -20.28
CA TYR A 299 -3.15 5.03 -21.12
C TYR A 299 -2.60 4.06 -22.16
N VAL A 300 -3.16 2.86 -22.22
CA VAL A 300 -2.74 1.83 -23.20
C VAL A 300 -3.85 1.64 -24.22
N TYR A 301 -3.48 1.59 -25.50
CA TYR A 301 -4.39 1.26 -26.58
C TYR A 301 -3.73 0.38 -27.63
N GLN A 302 -4.56 -0.39 -28.33
CA GLN A 302 -4.14 -1.30 -29.39
C GLN A 302 -4.61 -0.76 -30.75
N VAL A 303 -3.72 -0.75 -31.72
CA VAL A 303 -4.08 -0.62 -33.14
C VAL A 303 -3.95 -2.01 -33.76
N GLU A 304 -5.07 -2.57 -34.15
CA GLU A 304 -5.09 -3.94 -34.70
C GLU A 304 -4.50 -4.02 -36.10
N GLU A 305 -3.80 -5.09 -36.38
CA GLU A 305 -3.48 -5.45 -37.77
C GLU A 305 -4.76 -5.84 -38.51
N PRO A 306 -4.85 -5.51 -39.81
CA PRO A 306 -5.94 -6.04 -40.63
C PRO A 306 -6.00 -7.58 -40.46
N LYS A 307 -7.15 -8.09 -40.08
CA LYS A 307 -7.31 -9.54 -39.89
C LYS A 307 -6.93 -10.25 -41.21
N LYS A 308 -5.85 -11.00 -41.16
CA LYS A 308 -5.57 -11.97 -42.25
C LYS A 308 -6.73 -12.93 -42.26
N ALA A 309 -7.29 -13.19 -43.47
CA ALA A 309 -8.32 -14.20 -43.59
C ALA A 309 -7.83 -15.51 -42.97
N CYS A 310 -8.62 -16.08 -42.07
CA CYS A 310 -8.31 -17.40 -41.53
C CYS A 310 -8.22 -18.39 -42.73
N PRO A 311 -7.12 -19.14 -42.88
CA PRO A 311 -7.06 -20.14 -43.88
C PRO A 311 -8.24 -21.12 -43.70
N GLU A 312 -8.99 -21.34 -44.75
CA GLU A 312 -10.06 -22.34 -44.74
C GLU A 312 -9.45 -23.71 -44.38
N GLY A 313 -10.11 -24.47 -43.51
CA GLY A 313 -9.74 -25.85 -43.22
C GLY A 313 -9.14 -26.14 -41.84
N VAL A 314 -9.50 -25.41 -40.81
CA VAL A 314 -9.16 -25.83 -39.43
C VAL A 314 -10.05 -27.04 -39.05
N LYS A 315 -9.42 -28.16 -38.71
CA LYS A 315 -10.09 -29.36 -38.20
C LYS A 315 -10.03 -29.39 -36.69
N ILE A 316 -11.21 -29.45 -36.04
CA ILE A 316 -11.31 -29.57 -34.58
C ILE A 316 -11.73 -31.00 -34.24
N ILE A 317 -10.94 -31.66 -33.40
CA ILE A 317 -11.20 -33.00 -32.87
C ILE A 317 -11.42 -32.88 -31.38
N ARG A 318 -12.61 -33.25 -30.92
CA ARG A 318 -12.97 -33.22 -29.50
C ARG A 318 -12.95 -34.62 -28.91
N SER A 319 -12.25 -34.76 -27.77
CA SER A 319 -12.33 -35.95 -26.93
C SER A 319 -12.65 -35.58 -25.49
N THR A 320 -12.81 -36.59 -24.65
CA THR A 320 -13.11 -36.36 -23.21
C THR A 320 -12.00 -35.69 -22.44
N HIS A 321 -10.75 -35.83 -22.86
CA HIS A 321 -9.58 -35.33 -22.16
C HIS A 321 -8.91 -34.15 -22.88
N ASN A 322 -8.99 -34.10 -24.21
CA ASN A 322 -8.30 -33.10 -25.01
C ASN A 322 -9.16 -32.63 -26.22
N ILE A 323 -8.89 -31.40 -26.64
CA ILE A 323 -9.40 -30.83 -27.88
C ILE A 323 -8.20 -30.57 -28.77
N GLY A 324 -8.11 -31.32 -29.89
CA GLY A 324 -7.10 -31.11 -30.92
C GLY A 324 -7.59 -30.10 -31.96
N VAL A 325 -6.74 -29.15 -32.33
CA VAL A 325 -6.98 -28.20 -33.43
C VAL A 325 -5.86 -28.35 -34.45
N ARG A 326 -6.20 -28.69 -35.67
CA ARG A 326 -5.23 -28.90 -36.76
C ARG A 326 -5.51 -27.96 -37.91
N GLY A 327 -4.52 -27.16 -38.27
CA GLY A 327 -4.52 -26.31 -39.46
C GLY A 327 -3.52 -26.81 -40.51
N ALA A 328 -3.36 -26.06 -41.60
CA ALA A 328 -2.43 -26.41 -42.69
C ALA A 328 -0.95 -26.48 -42.23
N HIS A 329 -0.57 -25.67 -41.19
CA HIS A 329 0.81 -25.51 -40.77
C HIS A 329 0.99 -25.60 -39.25
N PHE A 330 -0.05 -25.98 -38.49
CA PHE A 330 0.01 -26.14 -37.06
C PHE A 330 -0.90 -27.25 -36.54
N GLU A 331 -0.55 -27.79 -35.40
CA GLU A 331 -1.39 -28.64 -34.57
C GLU A 331 -1.27 -28.21 -33.13
N VAL A 332 -2.41 -28.07 -32.46
CA VAL A 332 -2.46 -27.62 -31.06
C VAL A 332 -3.38 -28.54 -30.28
N LEU A 333 -2.98 -28.91 -29.10
CA LEU A 333 -3.76 -29.74 -28.18
C LEU A 333 -4.09 -28.94 -26.92
N PHE A 334 -5.38 -28.93 -26.58
CA PHE A 334 -5.86 -28.32 -25.33
C PHE A 334 -6.30 -29.39 -24.36
N SER A 335 -5.85 -29.32 -23.12
CA SER A 335 -6.34 -30.18 -22.05
C SER A 335 -7.71 -29.70 -21.56
N VAL A 336 -8.70 -30.59 -21.60
CA VAL A 336 -10.03 -30.30 -21.03
C VAL A 336 -9.96 -30.29 -19.48
N LEU A 337 -9.07 -31.11 -18.90
CA LEU A 337 -8.91 -31.22 -17.45
C LEU A 337 -8.21 -30.02 -16.85
N ASN A 338 -7.15 -29.51 -17.47
CA ASN A 338 -6.29 -28.48 -16.95
C ASN A 338 -6.56 -27.08 -17.53
N GLY A 339 -7.44 -26.99 -18.54
CA GLY A 339 -7.82 -25.73 -19.15
C GLY A 339 -6.70 -24.98 -19.88
N GLY A 340 -5.68 -25.68 -20.39
CA GLY A 340 -4.51 -25.09 -21.04
C GLY A 340 -3.99 -25.86 -22.26
N LEU A 341 -2.97 -25.31 -22.92
CA LEU A 341 -2.20 -25.97 -23.95
C LEU A 341 -1.37 -27.13 -23.35
N VAL A 342 -1.30 -28.25 -24.08
CA VAL A 342 -0.52 -29.43 -23.70
C VAL A 342 0.66 -29.59 -24.64
#